data_d76122e9fdb4ab3134efe22c0df6dafd
#
_entry.id   d76122e9fdb4ab3134efe22c0df6dafd
#
_cell.length_a   1.000
_cell.length_b   1.000
_cell.length_c   1.000
_cell.angle_alpha   90.00
_cell.angle_beta   90.00
_cell.angle_gamma   90.00
#
_symmetry.space_group_name_H-M   'P 1'
#
loop_
_entity.id
_entity.type
_entity.pdbx_description
1 polymer ?
#
loop_
_entity_poly.entity_id
_entity_poly.type
_entity_poly.pdbx_seq_one_letter_code
_entity_poly.pdbx_strand_id
1 'polypeptide(L)'
;IQPQRTRHSTIAASEMNLTTQVIRVLDEALGLQGRSAGFQRDTPLLGALPELDSMAVLALITGLEDHFGITFSDEDLHGAVFATVGSLCDLVEQALAQQDT
;
A
#
# COMPACT_ATOMS: atom_id res chain seq x y z
N ILE A 1 16.04 -20.46 -16.28
CA ILE A 1 17.05 -20.81 -15.31
C ILE A 1 17.08 -19.80 -14.20
N GLN A 2 17.64 -18.68 -14.47
CA GLN A 2 17.71 -17.64 -13.47
C GLN A 2 16.35 -17.15 -13.04
N PRO A 3 15.40 -17.02 -13.95
CA PRO A 3 14.09 -16.53 -13.53
C PRO A 3 13.44 -17.38 -12.46
N GLN A 4 13.71 -18.66 -12.48
CA GLN A 4 13.10 -19.54 -11.49
C GLN A 4 13.64 -19.27 -10.11
N ARG A 5 14.92 -19.07 -10.00
CA ARG A 5 15.50 -18.73 -8.73
C ARG A 5 14.96 -17.44 -8.21
N THR A 6 14.78 -16.50 -9.11
CA THR A 6 14.26 -15.21 -8.72
C THR A 6 12.86 -15.35 -8.14
N ARG A 7 12.01 -16.12 -8.81
CA ARG A 7 10.66 -16.32 -8.29
C ARG A 7 10.67 -17.01 -6.97
N HIS A 8 11.57 -17.94 -6.81
CA HIS A 8 11.67 -18.68 -5.58
C HIS A 8 11.99 -17.77 -4.41
N SER A 9 12.91 -16.88 -4.61
CA SER A 9 13.21 -15.88 -3.58
C SER A 9 12.03 -14.96 -3.35
N THR A 10 11.30 -14.67 -4.40
CA THR A 10 10.23 -13.71 -4.34
C THR A 10 9.11 -14.15 -3.42
N ILE A 11 8.87 -15.43 -3.29
CA ILE A 11 7.79 -15.88 -2.43
C ILE A 11 7.99 -15.43 -1.00
N ALA A 12 9.16 -15.64 -0.46
CA ALA A 12 9.44 -15.21 0.89
C ALA A 12 9.49 -13.69 1.00
N ALA A 13 10.01 -13.04 -0.02
CA ALA A 13 10.15 -11.59 0.00
C ALA A 13 8.83 -10.88 -0.31
N SER A 14 7.85 -11.59 -0.87
CA SER A 14 6.61 -10.96 -1.30
C SER A 14 5.88 -10.25 -0.19
N GLU A 15 5.78 -10.87 0.97
CA GLU A 15 5.07 -10.27 2.08
C GLU A 15 5.76 -9.02 2.57
N MET A 16 7.09 -9.08 2.67
CA MET A 16 7.85 -7.91 3.05
C MET A 16 7.75 -6.85 1.98
N ASN A 17 7.78 -7.28 0.71
CA ASN A 17 7.70 -6.35 -0.40
C ASN A 17 6.37 -5.65 -0.48
N LEU A 18 5.30 -6.30 -0.09
CA LEU A 18 4.00 -5.65 -0.12
C LEU A 18 3.99 -4.42 0.79
N THR A 19 4.42 -4.59 2.01
CA THR A 19 4.48 -3.47 2.94
C THR A 19 5.41 -2.37 2.41
N THR A 20 6.57 -2.76 1.92
CA THR A 20 7.51 -1.80 1.38
C THR A 20 6.94 -1.06 0.18
N GLN A 21 6.24 -1.77 -0.69
CA GLN A 21 5.65 -1.14 -1.87
C GLN A 21 4.52 -0.21 -1.50
N VAL A 22 3.69 -0.59 -0.53
CA VAL A 22 2.63 0.29 -0.05
C VAL A 22 3.23 1.57 0.51
N ILE A 23 4.28 1.43 1.31
CA ILE A 23 4.94 2.60 1.90
C ILE A 23 5.53 3.49 0.80
N ARG A 24 6.11 2.88 -0.23
CA ARG A 24 6.67 3.66 -1.33
C ARG A 24 5.61 4.43 -2.08
N VAL A 25 4.47 3.79 -2.37
CA VAL A 25 3.37 4.49 -3.03
C VAL A 25 2.86 5.62 -2.16
N LEU A 26 2.75 5.36 -0.86
CA LEU A 26 2.33 6.37 0.10
C LEU A 26 3.28 7.57 0.09
N ASP A 27 4.58 7.30 0.10
CA ASP A 27 5.58 8.36 0.07
C ASP A 27 5.43 9.23 -1.17
N GLU A 28 5.26 8.59 -2.32
CA GLU A 28 5.13 9.32 -3.58
C GLU A 28 3.83 10.10 -3.65
N ALA A 29 2.74 9.46 -3.22
CA ALA A 29 1.43 10.11 -3.33
C ALA A 29 1.33 11.31 -2.41
N LEU A 30 1.96 11.25 -1.25
CA LEU A 30 1.87 12.32 -0.27
C LEU A 30 3.05 13.27 -0.31
N GLY A 31 4.04 13.01 -1.16
CA GLY A 31 5.21 13.87 -1.25
C GLY A 31 6.03 13.89 0.02
N LEU A 32 6.24 12.74 0.64
CA LEU A 32 6.91 12.67 1.93
C LEU A 32 8.42 12.80 1.84
N GLN A 33 8.98 12.65 0.65
CA GLN A 33 10.40 12.88 0.39
C GLN A 33 11.30 12.03 1.28
N GLY A 34 10.94 10.76 1.43
CA GLY A 34 11.75 9.81 2.19
C GLY A 34 11.42 9.74 3.67
N ARG A 35 10.51 10.58 4.15
CA ARG A 35 10.14 10.52 5.57
C ARG A 35 9.47 9.21 5.94
N SER A 36 9.00 8.47 4.95
CA SER A 36 8.37 7.18 5.19
C SER A 36 9.38 6.07 5.53
N ALA A 37 10.65 6.36 5.53
CA ALA A 37 11.67 5.34 5.71
C ALA A 37 11.53 4.59 7.03
N GLY A 38 11.00 5.24 8.06
CA GLY A 38 10.80 4.61 9.36
C GLY A 38 9.41 4.05 9.58
N PHE A 39 8.57 4.05 8.56
CA PHE A 39 7.19 3.59 8.73
C PHE A 39 7.14 2.09 8.92
N GLN A 40 6.20 1.67 9.76
CA GLN A 40 5.94 0.26 10.04
C GLN A 40 4.45 0.02 9.90
N ARG A 41 4.04 -1.23 10.08
CA ARG A 41 2.62 -1.55 9.93
C ARG A 41 1.74 -0.80 10.92
N ASP A 42 2.23 -0.53 12.11
CA ASP A 42 1.43 0.17 13.12
C ASP A 42 1.58 1.68 13.05
N THR A 43 2.30 2.20 12.06
CA THR A 43 2.44 3.64 11.89
C THR A 43 1.10 4.27 11.55
N PRO A 44 0.62 5.22 12.36
CA PRO A 44 -0.67 5.85 12.09
C PRO A 44 -0.58 6.80 10.90
N LEU A 45 -1.64 6.84 10.13
CA LEU A 45 -1.70 7.66 8.92
C LEU A 45 -2.76 8.74 9.03
N LEU A 46 -4.02 8.35 8.96
CA LEU A 46 -5.10 9.32 8.97
C LEU A 46 -5.17 10.01 10.33
N GLY A 47 -5.11 11.32 10.31
CA GLY A 47 -5.11 12.11 11.53
C GLY A 47 -3.71 12.35 12.09
N ALA A 48 -2.73 11.54 11.70
CA ALA A 48 -1.35 11.69 12.15
C ALA A 48 -0.48 12.38 11.12
N LEU A 49 -0.80 12.19 9.83
CA LEU A 49 -0.07 12.84 8.75
C LEU A 49 -0.88 13.99 8.21
N PRO A 50 -0.40 15.22 8.37
CA PRO A 50 -1.14 16.37 7.82
C PRO A 50 -1.24 16.32 6.30
N GLU A 51 -0.33 15.61 5.64
CA GLU A 51 -0.36 15.47 4.19
C GLU A 51 -1.53 14.61 3.71
N LEU A 52 -2.10 13.79 4.58
CA LEU A 52 -3.17 12.88 4.17
C LEU A 52 -4.52 13.56 4.33
N ASP A 53 -4.84 14.41 3.37
CA ASP A 53 -6.14 15.07 3.29
C ASP A 53 -6.99 14.40 2.20
N SER A 54 -8.16 14.96 1.90
CA SER A 54 -9.08 14.33 0.95
C SER A 54 -8.46 14.15 -0.43
N MET A 55 -7.71 15.14 -0.88
CA MET A 55 -7.10 15.05 -2.21
C MET A 55 -5.99 14.01 -2.19
N ALA A 56 -5.21 13.99 -1.12
CA ALA A 56 -4.14 13.02 -1.00
C ALA A 56 -4.65 11.60 -0.94
N VAL A 57 -5.80 11.40 -0.29
CA VAL A 57 -6.42 10.08 -0.25
C VAL A 57 -6.73 9.59 -1.66
N LEU A 58 -7.28 10.46 -2.51
CA LEU A 58 -7.56 10.08 -3.89
C LEU A 58 -6.28 9.73 -4.64
N ALA A 59 -5.24 10.53 -4.46
CA ALA A 59 -3.96 10.24 -5.10
C ALA A 59 -3.38 8.92 -4.61
N LEU A 60 -3.51 8.64 -3.33
CA LEU A 60 -3.01 7.41 -2.75
C LEU A 60 -3.76 6.20 -3.32
N ILE A 61 -5.08 6.29 -3.38
CA ILE A 61 -5.89 5.21 -3.93
C ILE A 61 -5.51 4.95 -5.37
N THR A 62 -5.42 5.99 -6.18
CA THR A 62 -5.05 5.86 -7.59
C THR A 62 -3.67 5.25 -7.72
N GLY A 63 -2.73 5.70 -6.89
CA GLY A 63 -1.37 5.17 -6.93
C GLY A 63 -1.32 3.69 -6.58
N LEU A 64 -2.08 3.28 -5.57
CA LEU A 64 -2.13 1.87 -5.19
C LEU A 64 -2.75 1.02 -6.29
N GLU A 65 -3.84 1.51 -6.89
CA GLU A 65 -4.49 0.78 -7.98
C GLU A 65 -3.54 0.60 -9.15
N ASP A 66 -2.83 1.67 -9.52
CA ASP A 66 -1.89 1.61 -10.63
C ASP A 66 -0.71 0.71 -10.33
N HIS A 67 -0.16 0.85 -9.14
CA HIS A 67 1.05 0.13 -8.79
C HIS A 67 0.81 -1.37 -8.71
N PHE A 68 -0.31 -1.77 -8.15
CA PHE A 68 -0.61 -3.18 -7.94
C PHE A 68 -1.53 -3.79 -8.99
N GLY A 69 -2.04 -2.96 -9.89
CA GLY A 69 -2.96 -3.45 -10.93
C GLY A 69 -4.28 -3.93 -10.35
N ILE A 70 -4.81 -3.23 -9.36
CA ILE A 70 -6.03 -3.63 -8.67
C ILE A 70 -7.06 -2.51 -8.77
N THR A 71 -8.27 -2.83 -8.34
CA THR A 71 -9.35 -1.84 -8.26
C THR A 71 -10.07 -2.02 -6.92
N PHE A 72 -10.23 -0.91 -6.22
CA PHE A 72 -10.99 -0.93 -4.96
C PHE A 72 -12.44 -0.56 -5.23
N SER A 73 -13.34 -1.19 -4.49
CA SER A 73 -14.74 -0.79 -4.53
C SER A 73 -14.98 0.30 -3.50
N ASP A 74 -16.06 1.06 -3.70
CA ASP A 74 -16.40 2.12 -2.77
C ASP A 74 -16.63 1.60 -1.37
N GLU A 75 -17.15 0.40 -1.26
CA GLU A 75 -17.41 -0.20 0.05
C GLU A 75 -16.14 -0.44 0.84
N ASP A 76 -15.04 -0.66 0.13
CA ASP A 76 -13.76 -0.92 0.79
C ASP A 76 -13.08 0.35 1.24
N LEU A 77 -13.49 1.50 0.74
CA LEU A 77 -12.78 2.76 0.96
C LEU A 77 -13.45 3.55 2.06
N HIS A 78 -13.16 3.17 3.29
CA HIS A 78 -13.67 3.92 4.44
C HIS A 78 -12.50 4.28 5.35
N GLY A 79 -12.77 5.16 6.31
CA GLY A 79 -11.69 5.76 7.10
C GLY A 79 -10.78 4.77 7.79
N ALA A 80 -11.34 3.64 8.22
CA ALA A 80 -10.56 2.67 8.98
C ALA A 80 -9.40 2.08 8.16
N VAL A 81 -9.54 1.98 6.83
CA VAL A 81 -8.46 1.40 6.03
C VAL A 81 -7.28 2.34 5.92
N PHE A 82 -7.47 3.62 6.21
CA PHE A 82 -6.39 4.60 6.19
C PHE A 82 -5.81 4.88 7.57
N ALA A 83 -6.22 4.12 8.57
CA ALA A 83 -5.80 4.39 9.95
C ALA A 83 -4.30 4.16 10.13
N THR A 84 -3.78 3.08 9.57
CA THR A 84 -2.36 2.73 9.69
C THR A 84 -1.84 2.18 8.39
N VAL A 85 -0.51 2.07 8.31
CA VAL A 85 0.12 1.40 7.17
C VAL A 85 -0.40 -0.03 7.04
N GLY A 86 -0.53 -0.73 8.17
CA GLY A 86 -1.01 -2.11 8.15
C GLY A 86 -2.40 -2.26 7.60
N SER A 87 -3.30 -1.35 7.95
CA SER A 87 -4.66 -1.42 7.44
C SER A 87 -4.68 -1.20 5.92
N LEU A 88 -3.81 -0.33 5.41
CA LEU A 88 -3.67 -0.17 3.96
C LEU A 88 -3.14 -1.43 3.31
N CYS A 89 -2.14 -2.04 3.92
CA CYS A 89 -1.59 -3.28 3.39
C CYS A 89 -2.64 -4.38 3.32
N ASP A 90 -3.47 -4.47 4.36
CA ASP A 90 -4.53 -5.47 4.39
C ASP A 90 -5.55 -5.22 3.27
N LEU A 91 -5.86 -3.96 3.03
CA LEU A 91 -6.76 -3.60 1.94
C LEU A 91 -6.20 -4.04 0.59
N VAL A 92 -4.92 -3.77 0.36
CA VAL A 92 -4.27 -4.16 -0.89
C VAL A 92 -4.23 -5.68 -1.03
N GLU A 93 -3.90 -6.38 0.05
CA GLU A 93 -3.88 -7.84 0.02
C GLU A 93 -5.23 -8.41 -0.35
N GLN A 94 -6.28 -7.85 0.24
CA GLN A 94 -7.62 -8.31 -0.03
C GLN A 94 -7.99 -8.10 -1.50
N ALA A 95 -7.64 -6.95 -2.04
CA ALA A 95 -7.93 -6.64 -3.43
C ALA A 95 -7.15 -7.56 -4.37
N LEU A 96 -5.91 -7.84 -4.04
CA LEU A 96 -5.10 -8.76 -4.84
C LEU A 96 -5.68 -10.17 -4.82
N ALA A 97 -6.15 -10.61 -3.66
CA ALA A 97 -6.74 -11.94 -3.54
C ALA A 97 -8.00 -12.07 -4.36
N GLN A 98 -8.82 -11.03 -4.36
CA GLN A 98 -10.04 -11.04 -5.14
C GLN A 98 -9.76 -11.04 -6.63
N GLN A 99 -8.69 -10.39 -7.02
CA GLN A 99 -8.35 -10.29 -8.42
C GLN A 99 -7.82 -11.59 -8.97
N ASP A 100 -7.25 -12.42 -8.13
CA ASP A 100 -6.69 -13.71 -8.52
C ASP A 100 -7.77 -14.71 -8.89
N THR A 101 -8.98 -14.50 -8.46
CA THR A 101 -10.05 -15.39 -8.85
C THR A 101 -10.74 -14.88 -10.09
#